data_12a9ab9b808b767c35af9b6fec4ba960
#
_entry.id   12a9ab9b808b767c35af9b6fec4ba960
#
_cell.length_a   1.000
_cell.length_b   1.000
_cell.length_c   1.000
_cell.angle_alpha   90.00
_cell.angle_beta   90.00
_cell.angle_gamma   90.00
#
_symmetry.space_group_name_H-M   'P 1'
#
loop_
_entity.id
_entity.type
_entity.pdbx_description
1 polymer ?
#
loop_
_entity_poly.entity_id
_entity_poly.type
_entity_poly.pdbx_seq_one_letter_code
_entity_poly.pdbx_strand_id
1 'polypeptide(L)'
;MSRFTNCIKTARPSAFKTIWWLTKIMVLLSLAIMLLQYIGVIEWISYLLTPIFSHFGLPGEAALAYVSGYFVNCYSAIAVMTTLDLSTRAATILSVMVLCSHNMILETTVQHKTGSPIIKITIIRTLSAFILGWVLNKIMPGSFESSSLTNSIQEELTFAIMLKDWALRTAKNIVLMAVIVYFLTVLQKILTEYGIIEYISRFLKPVMIFFGLSPRCAFLWLVSNTLGLAYGAGIMIEEAEKGETTKEENDLLNMHIGISHSNLEDLLLFTAAGGAYLWMLLSRWCMSLIWVWFFRVTETLSHRDTK
;
A
#
# COMPACT_ATOMS: atom_id res chain seq x y z
N MET A 1 -3.14 -33.17 17.08
CA MET A 1 -2.41 -31.95 16.73
C MET A 1 -3.15 -30.74 17.30
N SER A 2 -2.46 -29.80 17.92
CA SER A 2 -3.13 -28.58 18.40
C SER A 2 -3.65 -27.74 17.21
N ARG A 3 -4.74 -26.98 17.38
CA ARG A 3 -5.25 -26.07 16.35
C ARG A 3 -4.16 -25.14 15.85
N PHE A 4 -3.31 -24.66 16.73
CA PHE A 4 -2.15 -23.81 16.41
C PHE A 4 -1.17 -24.47 15.44
N THR A 5 -0.78 -25.72 15.71
CA THR A 5 0.13 -26.48 14.83
C THR A 5 -0.49 -26.68 13.44
N ASN A 6 -1.82 -26.85 13.37
CA ASN A 6 -2.53 -26.97 12.11
C ASN A 6 -2.50 -25.65 11.31
N CYS A 7 -2.68 -24.48 11.95
CA CYS A 7 -2.54 -23.18 11.30
C CYS A 7 -1.17 -23.00 10.65
N ILE A 8 -0.08 -23.33 11.34
CA ILE A 8 1.28 -23.26 10.81
C ILE A 8 1.43 -24.19 9.61
N LYS A 9 0.95 -25.42 9.70
CA LYS A 9 1.06 -26.44 8.65
C LYS A 9 0.30 -26.01 7.38
N THR A 10 -0.90 -25.47 7.53
CA THR A 10 -1.76 -25.02 6.42
C THR A 10 -1.32 -23.69 5.84
N ALA A 11 -0.63 -22.83 6.60
CA ALA A 11 -0.07 -21.59 6.12
C ALA A 11 1.14 -21.79 5.18
N ARG A 12 1.96 -22.84 5.41
CA ARG A 12 3.21 -23.10 4.66
C ARG A 12 3.03 -23.10 3.15
N PRO A 13 2.14 -23.91 2.53
CA PRO A 13 2.04 -23.97 1.08
C PRO A 13 1.56 -22.64 0.47
N SER A 14 0.65 -21.95 1.13
CA SER A 14 0.16 -20.64 0.71
C SER A 14 1.28 -19.59 0.79
N ALA A 15 1.95 -19.49 1.92
CA ALA A 15 3.08 -18.57 2.11
C ALA A 15 4.20 -18.82 1.09
N PHE A 16 4.59 -20.10 0.88
CA PHE A 16 5.63 -20.42 -0.08
C PHE A 16 5.26 -20.04 -1.53
N LYS A 17 4.01 -20.30 -1.93
CA LYS A 17 3.50 -19.90 -3.25
C LYS A 17 3.57 -18.39 -3.45
N THR A 18 3.14 -17.62 -2.44
CA THR A 18 3.19 -16.15 -2.45
C THR A 18 4.63 -15.65 -2.48
N ILE A 19 5.49 -16.12 -1.59
CA ILE A 19 6.92 -15.74 -1.52
C ILE A 19 7.61 -16.03 -2.86
N TRP A 20 7.39 -17.20 -3.44
CA TRP A 20 7.98 -17.56 -4.72
C TRP A 20 7.54 -16.65 -5.88
N TRP A 21 6.25 -16.32 -5.92
CA TRP A 21 5.70 -15.40 -6.91
C TRP A 21 6.28 -14.00 -6.76
N LEU A 22 6.31 -13.49 -5.52
CA LEU A 22 6.87 -12.18 -5.19
C LEU A 22 8.37 -12.09 -5.47
N THR A 23 9.13 -13.13 -5.13
CA THR A 23 10.56 -13.21 -5.43
C THR A 23 10.82 -13.04 -6.93
N LYS A 24 10.05 -13.71 -7.79
CA LYS A 24 10.19 -13.53 -9.25
C LYS A 24 9.94 -12.09 -9.69
N ILE A 25 8.89 -11.46 -9.20
CA ILE A 25 8.57 -10.06 -9.52
C ILE A 25 9.70 -9.14 -9.04
N MET A 26 10.14 -9.28 -7.79
CA MET A 26 11.22 -8.46 -7.22
C MET A 26 12.52 -8.59 -8.00
N VAL A 27 12.93 -9.81 -8.31
CA VAL A 27 14.17 -10.04 -9.08
C VAL A 27 14.06 -9.44 -10.48
N LEU A 28 12.96 -9.70 -11.20
CA LEU A 28 12.79 -9.20 -12.56
C LEU A 28 12.75 -7.68 -12.63
N LEU A 29 11.96 -7.04 -11.75
CA LEU A 29 11.84 -5.58 -11.76
C LEU A 29 13.11 -4.89 -11.28
N SER A 30 13.69 -5.33 -10.16
CA SER A 30 14.91 -4.70 -9.65
C SER A 30 16.10 -4.90 -10.59
N LEU A 31 16.18 -6.07 -11.28
CA LEU A 31 17.19 -6.29 -12.32
C LEU A 31 16.96 -5.35 -13.51
N ALA A 32 15.73 -5.21 -13.98
CA ALA A 32 15.41 -4.31 -15.08
C ALA A 32 15.77 -2.86 -14.72
N ILE A 33 15.45 -2.39 -13.52
CA ILE A 33 15.81 -1.05 -13.04
C ILE A 33 17.34 -0.90 -12.99
N MET A 34 18.08 -1.86 -12.45
CA MET A 34 19.54 -1.82 -12.41
C MET A 34 20.15 -1.75 -13.81
N LEU A 35 19.61 -2.51 -14.77
CA LEU A 35 20.05 -2.45 -16.17
C LEU A 35 19.73 -1.10 -16.81
N LEU A 36 18.54 -0.55 -16.58
CA LEU A 36 18.16 0.77 -17.07
C LEU A 36 19.04 1.89 -16.45
N GLN A 37 19.45 1.73 -15.19
CA GLN A 37 20.39 2.62 -14.53
C GLN A 37 21.80 2.52 -15.19
N TYR A 38 22.26 1.30 -15.45
CA TYR A 38 23.57 1.10 -16.09
C TYR A 38 23.67 1.74 -17.49
N ILE A 39 22.58 1.76 -18.25
CA ILE A 39 22.54 2.37 -19.60
C ILE A 39 22.11 3.85 -19.60
N GLY A 40 21.96 4.48 -18.42
CA GLY A 40 21.64 5.91 -18.29
C GLY A 40 20.19 6.31 -18.54
N VAL A 41 19.28 5.36 -18.70
CA VAL A 41 17.86 5.65 -18.95
C VAL A 41 17.17 6.19 -17.69
N ILE A 42 17.59 5.72 -16.50
CA ILE A 42 17.02 6.19 -15.24
C ILE A 42 17.33 7.68 -15.04
N GLU A 43 18.53 8.13 -15.35
CA GLU A 43 18.95 9.53 -15.27
C GLU A 43 18.10 10.43 -16.19
N TRP A 44 17.79 9.97 -17.40
CA TRP A 44 16.91 10.68 -18.31
C TRP A 44 15.46 10.76 -17.78
N ILE A 45 14.92 9.67 -17.26
CA ILE A 45 13.59 9.62 -16.64
C ILE A 45 13.56 10.55 -15.41
N SER A 46 14.60 10.47 -14.57
CA SER A 46 14.75 11.34 -13.39
C SER A 46 14.72 12.81 -13.79
N TYR A 47 15.54 13.21 -14.77
CA TYR A 47 15.57 14.58 -15.27
C TYR A 47 14.18 15.07 -15.73
N LEU A 48 13.45 14.24 -16.48
CA LEU A 48 12.12 14.57 -16.99
C LEU A 48 11.06 14.70 -15.89
N LEU A 49 11.11 13.86 -14.87
CA LEU A 49 10.08 13.77 -13.82
C LEU A 49 10.42 14.55 -12.55
N THR A 50 11.67 14.97 -12.37
CA THR A 50 12.10 15.78 -11.22
C THR A 50 11.24 17.02 -11.01
N PRO A 51 10.86 17.82 -12.03
CA PRO A 51 10.02 19.00 -11.82
C PRO A 51 8.69 18.68 -11.14
N ILE A 52 8.12 17.52 -11.43
CA ILE A 52 6.84 17.06 -10.85
C ILE A 52 7.08 16.49 -9.45
N PHE A 53 8.02 15.56 -9.31
CA PHE A 53 8.26 14.84 -8.06
C PHE A 53 8.93 15.70 -6.98
N SER A 54 9.67 16.75 -7.35
CA SER A 54 10.22 17.73 -6.40
C SER A 54 9.15 18.45 -5.56
N HIS A 55 7.93 18.61 -6.08
CA HIS A 55 6.82 19.17 -5.31
C HIS A 55 6.44 18.29 -4.11
N PHE A 56 6.74 17.00 -4.18
CA PHE A 56 6.54 16.02 -3.12
C PHE A 56 7.81 15.77 -2.29
N GLY A 57 8.90 16.49 -2.58
CA GLY A 57 10.19 16.24 -1.95
C GLY A 57 10.80 14.89 -2.34
N LEU A 58 10.56 14.45 -3.57
CA LEU A 58 11.01 13.17 -4.12
C LEU A 58 11.92 13.40 -5.34
N PRO A 59 12.92 12.54 -5.55
CA PRO A 59 13.69 12.55 -6.79
C PRO A 59 12.83 12.01 -7.95
N GLY A 60 13.21 12.37 -9.19
CA GLY A 60 12.44 12.00 -10.38
C GLY A 60 12.29 10.49 -10.60
N GLU A 61 13.32 9.71 -10.25
CA GLU A 61 13.32 8.24 -10.33
C GLU A 61 12.30 7.58 -9.40
N ALA A 62 11.85 8.27 -8.34
CA ALA A 62 10.77 7.80 -7.46
C ALA A 62 9.45 7.57 -8.23
N ALA A 63 9.28 8.26 -9.38
CA ALA A 63 8.15 8.02 -10.26
C ALA A 63 8.05 6.57 -10.74
N LEU A 64 9.16 5.89 -10.94
CA LEU A 64 9.19 4.49 -11.37
C LEU A 64 8.60 3.56 -10.30
N ALA A 65 8.94 3.81 -9.02
CA ALA A 65 8.36 3.06 -7.91
C ALA A 65 6.85 3.35 -7.78
N TYR A 66 6.45 4.63 -7.91
CA TYR A 66 5.05 5.02 -7.87
C TYR A 66 4.23 4.36 -8.98
N VAL A 67 4.68 4.45 -10.23
CA VAL A 67 4.00 3.86 -11.39
C VAL A 67 3.96 2.34 -11.31
N SER A 68 5.04 1.69 -10.87
CA SER A 68 5.08 0.25 -10.64
C SER A 68 4.06 -0.19 -9.59
N GLY A 69 3.97 0.55 -8.48
CA GLY A 69 2.97 0.30 -7.44
C GLY A 69 1.55 0.49 -7.94
N TYR A 70 1.30 1.58 -8.64
CA TYR A 70 -0.01 1.97 -9.15
C TYR A 70 -0.61 0.90 -10.08
N PHE A 71 0.15 0.42 -11.05
CA PHE A 71 -0.34 -0.51 -12.07
C PHE A 71 -0.16 -1.99 -11.71
N VAL A 72 0.84 -2.32 -10.89
CA VAL A 72 1.14 -3.71 -10.56
C VAL A 72 0.75 -4.02 -9.11
N ASN A 73 1.57 -3.67 -8.12
CA ASN A 73 1.29 -3.88 -6.69
C ASN A 73 2.36 -3.24 -5.78
N CYS A 74 2.15 -3.29 -4.46
CA CYS A 74 3.10 -2.80 -3.44
C CYS A 74 4.49 -3.41 -3.57
N TYR A 75 4.60 -4.70 -3.86
CA TYR A 75 5.90 -5.39 -3.96
C TYR A 75 6.73 -4.91 -5.14
N SER A 76 6.07 -4.56 -6.25
CA SER A 76 6.72 -3.95 -7.41
C SER A 76 7.29 -2.57 -7.07
N ALA A 77 6.53 -1.76 -6.32
CA ALA A 77 7.03 -0.47 -5.84
C ALA A 77 8.23 -0.64 -4.90
N ILE A 78 8.16 -1.57 -3.95
CA ILE A 78 9.24 -1.87 -3.00
C ILE A 78 10.49 -2.35 -3.74
N ALA A 79 10.34 -3.22 -4.75
CA ALA A 79 11.45 -3.69 -5.56
C ALA A 79 12.22 -2.52 -6.20
N VAL A 80 11.51 -1.52 -6.71
CA VAL A 80 12.13 -0.30 -7.26
C VAL A 80 12.67 0.60 -6.14
N MET A 81 11.89 0.87 -5.10
CA MET A 81 12.31 1.71 -3.96
C MET A 81 13.63 1.27 -3.34
N THR A 82 13.84 -0.04 -3.22
CA THR A 82 15.06 -0.61 -2.61
C THR A 82 16.30 -0.50 -3.50
N THR A 83 16.14 -0.13 -4.75
CA THR A 83 17.28 0.22 -5.64
C THR A 83 17.63 1.71 -5.58
N LEU A 84 16.72 2.53 -5.04
CA LEU A 84 16.90 3.96 -4.88
C LEU A 84 17.50 4.27 -3.49
N ASP A 85 18.40 5.25 -3.43
CA ASP A 85 18.99 5.70 -2.16
C ASP A 85 18.12 6.80 -1.54
N LEU A 86 17.00 6.38 -0.94
CA LEU A 86 16.00 7.28 -0.38
C LEU A 86 16.25 7.52 1.12
N SER A 87 16.21 8.78 1.55
CA SER A 87 16.10 9.10 2.97
C SER A 87 14.80 8.53 3.56
N THR A 88 14.74 8.29 4.87
CA THR A 88 13.52 7.82 5.54
C THR A 88 12.32 8.73 5.26
N ARG A 89 12.55 10.05 5.15
CA ARG A 89 11.51 11.02 4.79
C ARG A 89 10.98 10.77 3.37
N ALA A 90 11.85 10.69 2.38
CA ALA A 90 11.48 10.43 0.99
C ALA A 90 10.82 9.04 0.83
N ALA A 91 11.39 8.01 1.47
CA ALA A 91 10.81 6.67 1.49
C ALA A 91 9.40 6.67 2.11
N THR A 92 9.15 7.43 3.18
CA THR A 92 7.84 7.56 3.81
C THR A 92 6.82 8.22 2.89
N ILE A 93 7.19 9.36 2.28
CA ILE A 93 6.30 10.10 1.39
C ILE A 93 5.92 9.23 0.18
N LEU A 94 6.92 8.63 -0.46
CA LEU A 94 6.68 7.72 -1.59
C LEU A 94 5.82 6.52 -1.20
N SER A 95 6.09 5.91 -0.03
CA SER A 95 5.29 4.81 0.50
C SER A 95 3.84 5.19 0.70
N VAL A 96 3.54 6.38 1.27
CA VAL A 96 2.17 6.87 1.45
C VAL A 96 1.48 7.06 0.10
N MET A 97 2.17 7.65 -0.88
CA MET A 97 1.62 7.82 -2.23
C MET A 97 1.27 6.47 -2.87
N VAL A 98 2.17 5.50 -2.78
CA VAL A 98 1.93 4.14 -3.30
C VAL A 98 0.81 3.46 -2.54
N LEU A 99 0.85 3.47 -1.20
CA LEU A 99 -0.15 2.81 -0.36
C LEU A 99 -1.58 3.34 -0.57
N CYS A 100 -1.76 4.59 -0.96
CA CYS A 100 -3.07 5.14 -1.30
C CYS A 100 -3.61 4.65 -2.65
N SER A 101 -2.72 4.32 -3.59
CA SER A 101 -3.11 4.14 -4.99
C SER A 101 -2.55 2.90 -5.69
N HIS A 102 -1.91 1.98 -4.93
CA HIS A 102 -1.35 0.76 -5.52
C HIS A 102 -2.43 -0.18 -6.06
N ASN A 103 -1.99 -1.08 -6.94
CA ASN A 103 -2.83 -2.15 -7.50
C ASN A 103 -4.18 -1.64 -8.02
N MET A 104 -4.17 -0.45 -8.64
CA MET A 104 -5.36 0.33 -8.93
C MET A 104 -6.41 -0.45 -9.70
N ILE A 105 -6.02 -1.21 -10.71
CA ILE A 105 -6.95 -1.94 -11.58
C ILE A 105 -7.69 -3.03 -10.80
N LEU A 106 -6.94 -3.89 -10.09
CA LEU A 106 -7.53 -5.04 -9.38
C LEU A 106 -8.42 -4.58 -8.21
N GLU A 107 -7.89 -3.70 -7.36
CA GLU A 107 -8.59 -3.28 -6.14
C GLU A 107 -9.80 -2.42 -6.44
N THR A 108 -9.73 -1.52 -7.43
CA THR A 108 -10.89 -0.75 -7.87
C THR A 108 -11.96 -1.65 -8.48
N THR A 109 -11.57 -2.74 -9.14
CA THR A 109 -12.52 -3.74 -9.65
C THR A 109 -13.26 -4.45 -8.50
N VAL A 110 -12.55 -4.81 -7.42
CA VAL A 110 -13.16 -5.38 -6.21
C VAL A 110 -14.13 -4.39 -5.58
N GLN A 111 -13.70 -3.14 -5.39
CA GLN A 111 -14.54 -2.08 -4.81
C GLN A 111 -15.76 -1.77 -5.67
N HIS A 112 -15.64 -1.91 -6.99
CA HIS A 112 -16.77 -1.78 -7.89
C HIS A 112 -17.81 -2.91 -7.70
N LYS A 113 -17.35 -4.15 -7.56
CA LYS A 113 -18.24 -5.30 -7.32
C LYS A 113 -18.96 -5.20 -5.96
N THR A 114 -18.40 -4.48 -5.01
CA THR A 114 -19.01 -4.22 -3.70
C THR A 114 -19.84 -2.93 -3.65
N GLY A 115 -20.00 -2.21 -4.76
CA GLY A 115 -20.98 -1.14 -4.90
C GLY A 115 -20.45 0.26 -5.26
N SER A 116 -19.13 0.46 -5.35
CA SER A 116 -18.56 1.78 -5.64
C SER A 116 -18.36 2.03 -7.15
N PRO A 117 -18.59 3.25 -7.64
CA PRO A 117 -18.24 3.62 -9.01
C PRO A 117 -16.72 3.62 -9.23
N ILE A 118 -16.26 2.95 -10.30
CA ILE A 118 -14.82 2.83 -10.64
C ILE A 118 -14.14 4.20 -10.69
N ILE A 119 -14.70 5.14 -11.44
CA ILE A 119 -14.12 6.47 -11.66
C ILE A 119 -13.97 7.22 -10.32
N LYS A 120 -15.00 7.18 -9.46
CA LYS A 120 -15.00 7.83 -8.15
C LYS A 120 -13.85 7.33 -7.29
N ILE A 121 -13.73 6.01 -7.14
CA ILE A 121 -12.67 5.40 -6.31
C ILE A 121 -11.28 5.68 -6.89
N THR A 122 -11.11 5.54 -8.21
CA THR A 122 -9.83 5.83 -8.87
C THR A 122 -9.39 7.28 -8.62
N ILE A 123 -10.31 8.24 -8.76
CA ILE A 123 -10.03 9.67 -8.51
C ILE A 123 -9.67 9.89 -7.04
N ILE A 124 -10.48 9.38 -6.10
CA ILE A 124 -10.25 9.56 -4.66
C ILE A 124 -8.89 9.00 -4.26
N ARG A 125 -8.55 7.79 -4.67
CA ARG A 125 -7.27 7.15 -4.33
C ARG A 125 -6.08 7.89 -4.94
N THR A 126 -6.18 8.28 -6.21
CA THR A 126 -5.11 9.01 -6.90
C THR A 126 -4.92 10.41 -6.31
N LEU A 127 -5.99 11.17 -6.11
CA LEU A 127 -5.90 12.49 -5.47
C LEU A 127 -5.34 12.40 -4.06
N SER A 128 -5.76 11.40 -3.27
CA SER A 128 -5.23 11.17 -1.92
C SER A 128 -3.73 10.95 -1.92
N ALA A 129 -3.21 10.17 -2.88
CA ALA A 129 -1.78 9.93 -3.02
C ALA A 129 -1.01 11.24 -3.23
N PHE A 130 -1.43 12.08 -4.16
CA PHE A 130 -0.76 13.34 -4.46
C PHE A 130 -0.96 14.40 -3.36
N ILE A 131 -2.16 14.53 -2.80
CA ILE A 131 -2.43 15.46 -1.69
C ILE A 131 -1.56 15.08 -0.47
N LEU A 132 -1.55 13.80 -0.07
CA LEU A 132 -0.73 13.36 1.06
C LEU A 132 0.76 13.49 0.76
N GLY A 133 1.23 13.18 -0.43
CA GLY A 133 2.62 13.42 -0.82
C GLY A 133 3.02 14.88 -0.66
N TRP A 134 2.18 15.80 -1.11
CA TRP A 134 2.41 17.24 -0.97
C TRP A 134 2.34 17.71 0.50
N VAL A 135 1.32 17.30 1.25
CA VAL A 135 1.15 17.65 2.66
C VAL A 135 2.33 17.14 3.50
N LEU A 136 2.68 15.87 3.35
CA LEU A 136 3.79 15.27 4.08
C LEU A 136 5.12 15.95 3.75
N ASN A 137 5.33 16.35 2.50
CA ASN A 137 6.50 17.15 2.14
C ASN A 137 6.56 18.50 2.88
N LYS A 138 5.44 19.04 3.34
CA LYS A 138 5.43 20.31 4.09
C LYS A 138 5.55 20.13 5.60
N ILE A 139 5.01 19.02 6.15
CA ILE A 139 4.90 18.87 7.61
C ILE A 139 5.91 17.88 8.21
N MET A 140 6.47 16.94 7.42
CA MET A 140 7.46 16.02 7.95
C MET A 140 8.78 16.73 8.24
N PRO A 141 9.40 16.46 9.40
CA PRO A 141 10.72 16.99 9.73
C PRO A 141 11.80 16.42 8.79
N GLY A 142 12.87 17.16 8.63
CA GLY A 142 14.01 16.80 7.78
C GLY A 142 14.06 17.62 6.49
N SER A 143 15.28 17.88 6.03
CA SER A 143 15.52 18.52 4.73
C SER A 143 15.30 17.53 3.58
N PHE A 144 14.96 18.04 2.41
CA PHE A 144 15.14 17.33 1.16
C PHE A 144 16.66 17.21 0.94
N GLU A 145 17.24 16.13 1.45
CA GLU A 145 18.53 15.70 0.96
C GLU A 145 18.26 15.04 -0.38
N SER A 146 18.44 15.81 -1.44
CA SER A 146 18.71 15.28 -2.75
C SER A 146 19.96 14.44 -2.57
N SER A 147 19.80 13.13 -2.42
CA SER A 147 20.88 12.22 -2.77
C SER A 147 21.00 12.33 -4.30
N SER A 148 21.59 13.48 -4.74
CA SER A 148 22.07 13.56 -6.09
C SER A 148 23.12 12.47 -6.19
N LEU A 149 22.86 11.50 -7.04
CA LEU A 149 23.83 10.50 -7.50
C LEU A 149 25.13 11.15 -8.08
N THR A 150 25.23 12.49 -8.01
CA THR A 150 26.29 13.32 -8.56
C THR A 150 27.49 13.55 -7.65
N ASN A 151 27.50 13.06 -6.40
CA ASN A 151 28.64 13.29 -5.50
C ASN A 151 29.33 12.04 -4.91
N SER A 152 28.92 10.83 -5.23
CA SER A 152 29.84 9.72 -5.16
C SER A 152 30.76 9.84 -6.38
N ILE A 153 32.04 10.11 -6.09
CA ILE A 153 33.18 10.00 -6.99
C ILE A 153 32.81 8.99 -8.09
N GLN A 154 32.84 9.40 -9.35
CA GLN A 154 32.84 8.52 -10.50
C GLN A 154 34.08 7.61 -10.45
N GLU A 155 34.13 6.70 -9.48
CA GLU A 155 34.78 5.43 -9.71
C GLU A 155 33.99 4.79 -10.82
N GLU A 156 34.67 4.42 -11.90
CA GLU A 156 34.09 3.63 -13.00
C GLU A 156 33.47 2.38 -12.37
N LEU A 157 32.19 2.46 -11.97
CA LEU A 157 31.44 1.34 -11.41
C LEU A 157 31.32 0.31 -12.51
N THR A 158 32.27 -0.61 -12.53
CA THR A 158 32.25 -1.74 -13.45
C THR A 158 30.90 -2.45 -13.30
N PHE A 159 30.26 -2.84 -14.41
CA PHE A 159 29.01 -3.60 -14.41
C PHE A 159 29.00 -4.75 -13.38
N ALA A 160 30.14 -5.42 -13.19
CA ALA A 160 30.30 -6.49 -12.21
C ALA A 160 30.09 -6.03 -10.76
N ILE A 161 30.52 -4.82 -10.40
CA ILE A 161 30.33 -4.24 -9.05
C ILE A 161 28.86 -3.90 -8.86
N MET A 162 28.21 -3.25 -9.84
CA MET A 162 26.76 -2.96 -9.79
C MET A 162 25.92 -4.24 -9.68
N LEU A 163 26.26 -5.26 -10.45
CA LEU A 163 25.56 -6.55 -10.42
C LEU A 163 25.70 -7.24 -9.05
N LYS A 164 26.90 -7.20 -8.47
CA LYS A 164 27.16 -7.76 -7.13
C LYS A 164 26.36 -7.03 -6.06
N ASP A 165 26.38 -5.71 -6.06
CA ASP A 165 25.66 -4.90 -5.08
C ASP A 165 24.14 -5.07 -5.23
N TRP A 166 23.63 -5.06 -6.45
CA TRP A 166 22.24 -5.40 -6.73
C TRP A 166 21.86 -6.78 -6.19
N ALA A 167 22.66 -7.81 -6.45
CA ALA A 167 22.37 -9.16 -6.01
C ALA A 167 22.32 -9.27 -4.48
N LEU A 168 23.27 -8.63 -3.77
CA LEU A 168 23.30 -8.64 -2.30
C LEU A 168 22.11 -7.89 -1.70
N ARG A 169 21.79 -6.68 -2.21
CA ARG A 169 20.63 -5.88 -1.75
C ARG A 169 19.32 -6.63 -2.02
N THR A 170 19.15 -7.17 -3.23
CA THR A 170 17.96 -7.93 -3.63
C THR A 170 17.79 -9.19 -2.78
N ALA A 171 18.86 -9.96 -2.55
CA ALA A 171 18.81 -11.15 -1.70
C ALA A 171 18.38 -10.81 -0.26
N LYS A 172 18.95 -9.75 0.34
CA LYS A 172 18.57 -9.27 1.67
C LYS A 172 17.08 -8.90 1.73
N ASN A 173 16.59 -8.17 0.73
CA ASN A 173 15.20 -7.73 0.65
C ASN A 173 14.23 -8.91 0.46
N ILE A 174 14.61 -9.92 -0.34
CA ILE A 174 13.82 -11.14 -0.52
C ILE A 174 13.72 -11.92 0.80
N VAL A 175 14.81 -12.07 1.54
CA VAL A 175 14.79 -12.76 2.83
C VAL A 175 13.88 -12.01 3.82
N LEU A 176 14.01 -10.69 3.91
CA LEU A 176 13.19 -9.88 4.79
C LEU A 176 11.70 -9.97 4.42
N MET A 177 11.37 -9.83 3.14
CA MET A 177 10.03 -10.00 2.61
C MET A 177 9.48 -11.41 2.92
N ALA A 178 10.27 -12.46 2.69
CA ALA A 178 9.85 -13.83 2.94
C ALA A 178 9.51 -14.07 4.42
N VAL A 179 10.30 -13.52 5.35
CA VAL A 179 10.04 -13.60 6.79
C VAL A 179 8.75 -12.88 7.15
N ILE A 180 8.55 -11.65 6.66
CA ILE A 180 7.35 -10.86 6.92
C ILE A 180 6.11 -11.59 6.36
N VAL A 181 6.12 -12.00 5.09
CA VAL A 181 5.00 -12.67 4.44
C VAL A 181 4.66 -14.00 5.12
N TYR A 182 5.66 -14.78 5.49
CA TYR A 182 5.43 -16.04 6.22
C TYR A 182 4.78 -15.80 7.58
N PHE A 183 5.35 -14.87 8.37
CA PHE A 183 4.79 -14.52 9.68
C PHE A 183 3.34 -14.03 9.57
N LEU A 184 3.07 -13.13 8.63
CA LEU A 184 1.73 -12.58 8.44
C LEU A 184 0.74 -13.63 7.93
N THR A 185 1.16 -14.53 7.03
CA THR A 185 0.29 -15.63 6.58
C THR A 185 -0.10 -16.55 7.73
N VAL A 186 0.85 -16.87 8.63
CA VAL A 186 0.56 -17.65 9.84
C VAL A 186 -0.37 -16.88 10.77
N LEU A 187 -0.09 -15.61 11.03
CA LEU A 187 -0.93 -14.74 11.85
C LEU A 187 -2.37 -14.67 11.34
N GLN A 188 -2.56 -14.45 10.03
CA GLN A 188 -3.87 -14.44 9.39
C GLN A 188 -4.63 -15.74 9.60
N LYS A 189 -3.96 -16.90 9.43
CA LYS A 189 -4.58 -18.21 9.70
C LYS A 189 -5.01 -18.36 11.14
N ILE A 190 -4.21 -17.90 12.10
CA ILE A 190 -4.56 -17.92 13.53
C ILE A 190 -5.76 -17.01 13.80
N LEU A 191 -5.73 -15.78 13.33
CA LEU A 191 -6.81 -14.81 13.53
C LEU A 191 -8.16 -15.34 13.01
N THR A 192 -8.15 -16.00 11.86
CA THR A 192 -9.35 -16.58 11.25
C THR A 192 -9.81 -17.85 12.00
N GLU A 193 -8.90 -18.81 12.29
CA GLU A 193 -9.23 -20.10 12.92
C GLU A 193 -9.77 -19.95 14.34
N TYR A 194 -9.31 -18.93 15.07
CA TYR A 194 -9.75 -18.66 16.43
C TYR A 194 -10.93 -17.68 16.51
N GLY A 195 -11.47 -17.23 15.39
CA GLY A 195 -12.57 -16.25 15.37
C GLY A 195 -12.21 -14.90 16.00
N ILE A 196 -10.91 -14.56 16.02
CA ILE A 196 -10.42 -13.33 16.67
C ILE A 196 -10.89 -12.10 15.89
N ILE A 197 -10.98 -12.21 14.56
CA ILE A 197 -11.44 -11.12 13.70
C ILE A 197 -12.89 -10.77 14.04
N GLU A 198 -13.76 -11.75 14.17
CA GLU A 198 -15.18 -11.57 14.52
C GLU A 198 -15.34 -11.01 15.93
N TYR A 199 -14.49 -11.46 16.86
CA TYR A 199 -14.49 -10.95 18.24
C TYR A 199 -14.06 -9.48 18.28
N ILE A 200 -12.94 -9.12 17.66
CA ILE A 200 -12.41 -7.74 17.62
C ILE A 200 -13.39 -6.82 16.91
N SER A 201 -14.02 -7.24 15.81
CA SER A 201 -14.94 -6.41 15.02
C SER A 201 -16.10 -5.88 15.86
N ARG A 202 -16.54 -6.61 16.88
CA ARG A 202 -17.61 -6.16 17.78
C ARG A 202 -17.19 -4.95 18.62
N PHE A 203 -15.92 -4.87 19.01
CA PHE A 203 -15.35 -3.74 19.77
C PHE A 203 -15.03 -2.54 18.87
N LEU A 204 -14.90 -2.75 17.55
CA LEU A 204 -14.60 -1.67 16.60
C LEU A 204 -15.82 -0.86 16.17
N LYS A 205 -17.04 -1.25 16.56
CA LYS A 205 -18.26 -0.49 16.22
C LYS A 205 -18.18 1.01 16.53
N PRO A 206 -17.71 1.45 17.71
CA PRO A 206 -17.53 2.89 17.99
C PRO A 206 -16.49 3.56 17.08
N VAL A 207 -15.43 2.82 16.72
CA VAL A 207 -14.40 3.32 15.79
C VAL A 207 -14.98 3.54 14.39
N MET A 208 -15.90 2.69 13.95
CA MET A 208 -16.61 2.88 12.68
C MET A 208 -17.40 4.17 12.67
N ILE A 209 -18.12 4.46 13.76
CA ILE A 209 -18.89 5.72 13.90
C ILE A 209 -17.95 6.93 13.84
N PHE A 210 -16.80 6.86 14.50
CA PHE A 210 -15.79 7.93 14.43
C PHE A 210 -15.32 8.17 13.00
N PHE A 211 -15.08 7.11 12.23
CA PHE A 211 -14.74 7.21 10.80
C PHE A 211 -15.92 7.60 9.89
N GLY A 212 -17.12 7.79 10.43
CA GLY A 212 -18.32 8.07 9.65
C GLY A 212 -18.88 6.85 8.92
N LEU A 213 -18.47 5.63 9.32
CA LEU A 213 -18.91 4.36 8.75
C LEU A 213 -20.04 3.75 9.55
N SER A 214 -20.85 2.88 8.92
CA SER A 214 -21.83 2.07 9.62
C SER A 214 -21.13 1.04 10.53
N PRO A 215 -21.64 0.82 11.76
CA PRO A 215 -21.14 -0.25 12.63
C PRO A 215 -21.20 -1.67 12.02
N ARG A 216 -22.08 -1.87 11.02
CA ARG A 216 -22.18 -3.14 10.25
C ARG A 216 -20.93 -3.42 9.45
N CYS A 217 -20.22 -2.37 9.02
CA CYS A 217 -18.98 -2.48 8.24
C CYS A 217 -17.77 -2.91 9.07
N ALA A 218 -17.86 -3.03 10.40
CA ALA A 218 -16.72 -3.27 11.29
C ALA A 218 -15.96 -4.56 10.94
N PHE A 219 -16.65 -5.61 10.59
CA PHE A 219 -16.03 -6.87 10.17
C PHE A 219 -15.26 -6.72 8.86
N LEU A 220 -15.89 -6.15 7.84
CA LEU A 220 -15.27 -5.94 6.52
C LEU A 220 -14.09 -4.95 6.59
N TRP A 221 -14.22 -3.90 7.41
CA TRP A 221 -13.14 -2.96 7.67
C TRP A 221 -11.94 -3.67 8.31
N LEU A 222 -12.17 -4.50 9.32
CA LEU A 222 -11.10 -5.25 9.99
C LEU A 222 -10.44 -6.26 9.05
N VAL A 223 -11.23 -7.00 8.26
CA VAL A 223 -10.74 -7.94 7.25
C VAL A 223 -9.82 -7.22 6.26
N SER A 224 -10.26 -6.08 5.71
CA SER A 224 -9.47 -5.32 4.74
C SER A 224 -8.18 -4.77 5.32
N ASN A 225 -8.21 -4.36 6.60
CA ASN A 225 -7.04 -3.79 7.28
C ASN A 225 -6.05 -4.84 7.79
N THR A 226 -6.48 -6.09 7.99
CA THR A 226 -5.63 -7.19 8.48
C THR A 226 -5.20 -8.15 7.38
N LEU A 227 -6.12 -8.51 6.49
CA LEU A 227 -5.89 -9.49 5.41
C LEU A 227 -5.58 -8.81 4.07
N GLY A 228 -5.82 -7.49 3.96
CA GLY A 228 -5.73 -6.76 2.71
C GLY A 228 -6.94 -6.94 1.79
N LEU A 229 -7.07 -6.07 0.79
CA LEU A 229 -8.20 -6.08 -0.16
C LEU A 229 -8.20 -7.32 -1.04
N ALA A 230 -7.05 -7.84 -1.45
CA ALA A 230 -6.96 -8.99 -2.33
C ALA A 230 -7.51 -10.28 -1.68
N TYR A 231 -7.18 -10.51 -0.41
CA TYR A 231 -7.71 -11.64 0.36
C TYR A 231 -9.13 -11.37 0.87
N GLY A 232 -9.40 -10.14 1.28
CA GLY A 232 -10.71 -9.72 1.74
C GLY A 232 -11.77 -9.66 0.63
N ALA A 233 -11.35 -9.61 -0.65
CA ALA A 233 -12.25 -9.44 -1.79
C ALA A 233 -13.39 -10.46 -1.84
N GLY A 234 -13.07 -11.74 -1.64
CA GLY A 234 -14.08 -12.81 -1.64
C GLY A 234 -15.13 -12.60 -0.54
N ILE A 235 -14.68 -12.30 0.67
CA ILE A 235 -15.55 -12.05 1.82
C ILE A 235 -16.39 -10.79 1.60
N MET A 236 -15.77 -9.71 1.10
CA MET A 236 -16.46 -8.44 0.85
C MET A 236 -17.56 -8.59 -0.21
N ILE A 237 -17.28 -9.31 -1.28
CA ILE A 237 -18.27 -9.56 -2.35
C ILE A 237 -19.40 -10.43 -1.81
N GLU A 238 -19.09 -11.51 -1.08
CA GLU A 238 -20.08 -12.40 -0.49
C GLU A 238 -20.99 -11.66 0.50
N GLU A 239 -20.44 -10.82 1.39
CA GLU A 239 -21.23 -10.04 2.35
C GLU A 239 -22.10 -8.97 1.67
N ALA A 240 -21.58 -8.35 0.59
CA ALA A 240 -22.37 -7.43 -0.23
C ALA A 240 -23.54 -8.12 -0.95
N GLU A 241 -23.32 -9.36 -1.43
CA GLU A 241 -24.36 -10.17 -2.08
C GLU A 241 -25.43 -10.66 -1.09
N LYS A 242 -25.05 -10.92 0.17
CA LYS A 242 -26.00 -11.29 1.25
C LYS A 242 -26.89 -10.12 1.68
N GLY A 243 -26.55 -8.87 1.33
CA GLY A 243 -27.30 -7.68 1.71
C GLY A 243 -27.17 -7.29 3.19
N GLU A 244 -26.13 -7.75 3.87
CA GLU A 244 -25.81 -7.38 5.27
C GLU A 244 -25.47 -5.89 5.39
N THR A 245 -24.95 -5.28 4.32
CA THR A 245 -24.66 -3.86 4.20
C THR A 245 -25.32 -3.27 2.95
N THR A 246 -25.75 -2.01 3.04
CA THR A 246 -26.33 -1.32 1.87
C THR A 246 -25.24 -0.89 0.89
N LYS A 247 -25.64 -0.55 -0.33
CA LYS A 247 -24.71 -0.04 -1.35
C LYS A 247 -24.01 1.23 -0.91
N GLU A 248 -24.72 2.12 -0.21
CA GLU A 248 -24.22 3.39 0.33
C GLU A 248 -23.22 3.11 1.46
N GLU A 249 -23.52 2.18 2.37
CA GLU A 249 -22.59 1.76 3.44
C GLU A 249 -21.31 1.18 2.84
N ASN A 250 -21.43 0.35 1.82
CA ASN A 250 -20.28 -0.22 1.11
C ASN A 250 -19.48 0.83 0.36
N ASP A 251 -20.11 1.82 -0.24
CA ASP A 251 -19.41 2.88 -0.97
C ASP A 251 -18.57 3.75 -0.02
N LEU A 252 -19.12 4.13 1.14
CA LEU A 252 -18.36 4.82 2.19
C LEU A 252 -17.22 3.96 2.74
N LEU A 253 -17.47 2.67 2.98
CA LEU A 253 -16.44 1.73 3.39
C LEU A 253 -15.32 1.65 2.36
N ASN A 254 -15.65 1.49 1.08
CA ASN A 254 -14.68 1.41 -0.01
C ASN A 254 -13.83 2.68 -0.15
N MET A 255 -14.41 3.86 0.05
CA MET A 255 -13.64 5.11 0.09
C MET A 255 -12.62 5.11 1.23
N HIS A 256 -13.02 4.65 2.41
CA HIS A 256 -12.12 4.56 3.56
C HIS A 256 -11.00 3.54 3.32
N ILE A 257 -11.37 2.28 3.06
CA ILE A 257 -10.38 1.20 2.91
C ILE A 257 -9.56 1.33 1.62
N GLY A 258 -10.07 1.95 0.57
CA GLY A 258 -9.31 2.23 -0.65
C GLY A 258 -8.03 3.01 -0.39
N ILE A 259 -8.02 3.86 0.65
CA ILE A 259 -6.87 4.65 1.07
C ILE A 259 -6.10 3.98 2.21
N SER A 260 -6.81 3.33 3.15
CA SER A 260 -6.28 2.97 4.47
C SER A 260 -6.12 1.47 4.72
N HIS A 261 -6.42 0.59 3.76
CA HIS A 261 -6.34 -0.86 3.96
C HIS A 261 -4.92 -1.40 4.18
N SER A 262 -4.85 -2.72 4.50
CA SER A 262 -3.58 -3.47 4.62
C SER A 262 -2.58 -2.87 5.62
N ASN A 263 -3.06 -2.50 6.81
CA ASN A 263 -2.24 -1.85 7.83
C ASN A 263 -1.22 -2.80 8.50
N LEU A 264 -1.38 -4.10 8.39
CA LEU A 264 -0.39 -5.05 8.88
C LEU A 264 0.64 -5.41 7.82
N GLU A 265 0.21 -5.86 6.65
CA GLU A 265 1.12 -6.39 5.63
C GLU A 265 1.90 -5.26 4.94
N ASP A 266 1.20 -4.40 4.24
CA ASP A 266 1.85 -3.40 3.40
C ASP A 266 2.64 -2.37 4.22
N LEU A 267 2.08 -1.90 5.37
CA LEU A 267 2.82 -0.97 6.20
C LEU A 267 4.11 -1.56 6.76
N LEU A 268 4.11 -2.82 7.17
CA LEU A 268 5.34 -3.47 7.66
C LEU A 268 6.36 -3.64 6.55
N LEU A 269 5.92 -3.99 5.33
CA LEU A 269 6.78 -4.11 4.17
C LEU A 269 7.41 -2.77 3.78
N PHE A 270 6.62 -1.70 3.72
CA PHE A 270 7.16 -0.35 3.45
C PHE A 270 8.01 0.20 4.59
N THR A 271 7.73 -0.18 5.84
CA THR A 271 8.62 0.14 6.98
C THR A 271 9.95 -0.56 6.83
N ALA A 272 9.96 -1.82 6.41
CA ALA A 272 11.18 -2.55 6.12
C ALA A 272 11.97 -1.95 4.93
N ALA A 273 11.26 -1.29 4.00
CA ALA A 273 11.87 -0.55 2.89
C ALA A 273 12.30 0.90 3.25
N GLY A 274 12.26 1.28 4.53
CA GLY A 274 12.76 2.57 5.04
C GLY A 274 11.68 3.60 5.40
N GLY A 275 10.40 3.29 5.21
CA GLY A 275 9.28 4.18 5.56
C GLY A 275 9.00 4.23 7.07
N ALA A 276 8.52 5.37 7.56
CA ALA A 276 8.14 5.57 8.95
C ALA A 276 6.69 5.13 9.21
N TYR A 277 6.50 4.04 9.94
CA TYR A 277 5.21 3.37 10.15
C TYR A 277 4.07 4.31 10.58
N LEU A 278 4.30 5.12 11.63
CA LEU A 278 3.25 5.99 12.17
C LEU A 278 2.83 7.09 11.20
N TRP A 279 3.75 7.66 10.43
CA TRP A 279 3.44 8.64 9.41
C TRP A 279 2.57 8.03 8.30
N MET A 280 2.91 6.82 7.85
CA MET A 280 2.14 6.09 6.84
C MET A 280 0.74 5.72 7.34
N LEU A 281 0.61 5.27 8.59
CA LEU A 281 -0.68 4.90 9.18
C LEU A 281 -1.59 6.12 9.37
N LEU A 282 -1.10 7.13 10.12
CA LEU A 282 -1.93 8.25 10.55
C LEU A 282 -2.35 9.14 9.38
N SER A 283 -1.45 9.40 8.43
CA SER A 283 -1.77 10.24 7.26
C SER A 283 -2.89 9.63 6.42
N ARG A 284 -2.85 8.30 6.18
CA ARG A 284 -3.87 7.57 5.42
C ARG A 284 -5.21 7.53 6.17
N TRP A 285 -5.20 7.31 7.48
CA TRP A 285 -6.40 7.34 8.29
C TRP A 285 -7.04 8.72 8.34
N CYS A 286 -6.25 9.79 8.49
CA CYS A 286 -6.75 11.15 8.43
C CYS A 286 -7.38 11.48 7.07
N MET A 287 -6.74 11.08 5.97
CA MET A 287 -7.24 11.33 4.63
C MET A 287 -8.54 10.55 4.35
N SER A 288 -8.59 9.28 4.76
CA SER A 288 -9.80 8.46 4.59
C SER A 288 -10.98 9.01 5.41
N LEU A 289 -10.73 9.47 6.63
CA LEU A 289 -11.72 10.14 7.47
C LEU A 289 -12.26 11.40 6.79
N ILE A 290 -11.39 12.26 6.24
CA ILE A 290 -11.79 13.48 5.54
C ILE A 290 -12.71 13.15 4.36
N TRP A 291 -12.36 12.18 3.51
CA TRP A 291 -13.19 11.80 2.37
C TRP A 291 -14.55 11.24 2.79
N VAL A 292 -14.60 10.34 3.77
CA VAL A 292 -15.86 9.73 4.22
C VAL A 292 -16.80 10.82 4.79
N TRP A 293 -16.29 11.72 5.65
CA TRP A 293 -17.12 12.77 6.21
C TRP A 293 -17.55 13.81 5.17
N PHE A 294 -16.68 14.13 4.21
CA PHE A 294 -17.02 15.01 3.10
C PHE A 294 -18.23 14.48 2.30
N PHE A 295 -18.19 13.21 1.88
CA PHE A 295 -19.30 12.63 1.13
C PHE A 295 -20.56 12.48 1.99
N ARG A 296 -20.43 12.08 3.23
CA ARG A 296 -21.56 11.96 4.14
C ARG A 296 -22.31 13.28 4.37
N VAL A 297 -21.57 14.38 4.54
CA VAL A 297 -22.16 15.71 4.69
C VAL A 297 -22.82 16.18 3.41
N THR A 298 -22.19 15.99 2.25
CA THR A 298 -22.75 16.38 0.95
C THR A 298 -24.04 15.62 0.62
N GLU A 299 -24.11 14.33 0.91
CA GLU A 299 -25.34 13.52 0.72
C GLU A 299 -26.48 14.01 1.64
N THR A 300 -26.16 14.33 2.91
CA THR A 300 -27.16 14.84 3.86
C THR A 300 -27.72 16.20 3.41
N LEU A 301 -26.90 17.07 2.84
CA LEU A 301 -27.33 18.37 2.32
C LEU A 301 -28.19 18.21 1.08
N SER A 302 -27.81 17.34 0.13
CA SER A 302 -28.58 17.07 -1.08
C SER A 302 -29.99 16.56 -0.79
N HIS A 303 -30.16 15.73 0.24
CA HIS A 303 -31.48 15.24 0.65
C HIS A 303 -32.34 16.29 1.37
N ARG A 304 -31.75 17.40 1.87
CA ARG A 304 -32.51 18.51 2.46
C ARG A 304 -33.06 19.45 1.41
N ASP A 305 -32.35 19.64 0.30
CA ASP A 305 -32.76 20.57 -0.77
C ASP A 305 -33.84 19.97 -1.69
N THR A 306 -34.11 18.66 -1.57
CA THR A 306 -35.15 17.95 -2.33
C THR A 306 -36.45 17.75 -1.55
N LYS A 307 -36.56 18.24 -0.33
CA LYS A 307 -37.78 18.27 0.49
C LYS A 307 -38.31 19.69 0.64
#